data_1beea9ce1355a1b872434156ad03fd62
#
_entry.id   1beea9ce1355a1b872434156ad03fd62
#
_cell.length_a   1.000
_cell.length_b   1.000
_cell.length_c   1.000
_cell.angle_alpha   90.00
_cell.angle_beta   90.00
_cell.angle_gamma   90.00
#
_symmetry.space_group_name_H-M   'P 1'
#
loop_
_entity.id
_entity.type
_entity.pdbx_description
1 polymer ?
#
loop_
_entity_poly.entity_id
_entity_poly.type
_entity_poly.pdbx_seq_one_letter_code
_entity_poly.pdbx_strand_id
1 'polypeptide(L)'
;MKTLEKLLDLVGTCEVIDMTHPLEEEIPHWPTQPGVKFHTGMNYVEDGSYWRGVTLCEHSGTHIDALSHFFKDSENVDEIPLKRLIGRGVNIDVTHTPARGVTTVEDVKRFENEHGELKEGDIVCFRFGSVSYTHLR
;
A
#
# COMPACT_ATOMS: atom_id res chain seq x y z
N MET A 1 -30.15 6.38 -2.60
CA MET A 1 -30.16 5.83 -3.96
C MET A 1 -29.36 6.70 -4.93
N LYS A 2 -29.76 7.93 -5.25
CA LYS A 2 -29.03 8.78 -6.24
C LYS A 2 -27.52 8.95 -6.02
N THR A 3 -27.03 8.94 -4.80
CA THR A 3 -25.59 9.10 -4.48
C THR A 3 -24.80 7.83 -4.79
N LEU A 4 -25.37 6.66 -4.47
CA LEU A 4 -24.73 5.37 -4.79
C LEU A 4 -24.69 5.13 -6.29
N GLU A 5 -25.78 5.42 -7.00
CA GLU A 5 -25.86 5.33 -8.46
C GLU A 5 -24.75 6.18 -9.12
N LYS A 6 -24.60 7.43 -8.68
CA LYS A 6 -23.52 8.30 -9.17
C LYS A 6 -22.11 7.75 -8.90
N LEU A 7 -21.90 7.15 -7.73
CA LEU A 7 -20.61 6.52 -7.40
C LEU A 7 -20.33 5.33 -8.31
N LEU A 8 -21.32 4.48 -8.53
CA LEU A 8 -21.19 3.31 -9.42
C LEU A 8 -20.94 3.73 -10.87
N ASP A 9 -21.65 4.78 -11.33
CA ASP A 9 -21.42 5.35 -12.66
C ASP A 9 -20.00 5.91 -12.81
N LEU A 10 -19.49 6.62 -11.80
CA LEU A 10 -18.12 7.13 -11.80
C LEU A 10 -17.11 5.98 -11.84
N VAL A 11 -17.23 4.96 -11.00
CA VAL A 11 -16.35 3.79 -11.00
C VAL A 11 -16.41 3.07 -12.35
N GLY A 12 -17.58 2.97 -12.97
CA GLY A 12 -17.76 2.33 -14.27
C GLY A 12 -17.17 3.13 -15.46
N THR A 13 -16.93 4.43 -15.28
CA THR A 13 -16.37 5.31 -16.33
C THR A 13 -14.90 5.67 -16.12
N CYS A 14 -14.36 5.44 -14.94
CA CYS A 14 -12.96 5.69 -14.61
C CYS A 14 -12.08 4.48 -14.97
N GLU A 15 -10.85 4.76 -15.35
CA GLU A 15 -9.82 3.72 -15.37
C GLU A 15 -9.48 3.33 -13.92
N VAL A 16 -9.59 2.03 -13.60
CA VAL A 16 -9.23 1.49 -12.30
C VAL A 16 -7.92 0.73 -12.43
N ILE A 17 -6.90 1.18 -11.72
CA ILE A 17 -5.57 0.58 -11.75
C ILE A 17 -5.30 -0.10 -10.41
N ASP A 18 -5.11 -1.42 -10.43
CA ASP A 18 -4.66 -2.18 -9.29
C ASP A 18 -3.13 -2.08 -9.19
N MET A 19 -2.64 -1.45 -8.13
CA MET A 19 -1.21 -1.30 -7.84
C MET A 19 -0.72 -2.27 -6.76
N THR A 20 -1.54 -3.25 -6.40
CA THR A 20 -1.20 -4.27 -5.42
C THR A 20 -0.15 -5.24 -5.98
N HIS A 21 0.90 -5.51 -5.23
CA HIS A 21 1.84 -6.58 -5.56
C HIS A 21 1.14 -7.95 -5.53
N PRO A 22 1.35 -8.82 -6.53
CA PRO A 22 0.90 -10.20 -6.46
C PRO A 22 1.44 -10.88 -5.19
N LEU A 23 0.59 -11.66 -4.51
CA LEU A 23 1.04 -12.44 -3.35
C LEU A 23 1.77 -13.69 -3.84
N GLU A 24 3.10 -13.68 -3.76
CA GLU A 24 4.00 -14.75 -4.19
C GLU A 24 5.16 -14.92 -3.20
N GLU A 25 5.90 -16.01 -3.28
CA GLU A 25 6.97 -16.30 -2.30
C GLU A 25 8.14 -15.31 -2.38
N GLU A 26 8.34 -14.69 -3.54
CA GLU A 26 9.40 -13.70 -3.77
C GLU A 26 8.92 -12.25 -3.59
N ILE A 27 7.70 -12.04 -3.09
CA ILE A 27 7.16 -10.70 -2.84
C ILE A 27 8.13 -9.91 -1.94
N PRO A 28 8.36 -8.61 -2.23
CA PRO A 28 9.14 -7.76 -1.36
C PRO A 28 8.62 -7.79 0.08
N HIS A 29 9.51 -8.01 1.02
CA HIS A 29 9.21 -8.03 2.45
C HIS A 29 10.36 -7.40 3.24
N TRP A 30 10.13 -7.07 4.50
CA TRP A 30 11.18 -6.50 5.33
C TRP A 30 12.34 -7.52 5.51
N PRO A 31 13.60 -7.12 5.28
CA PRO A 31 14.72 -8.07 5.15
C PRO A 31 15.01 -8.95 6.38
N THR A 32 14.60 -8.53 7.57
CA THR A 32 14.80 -9.31 8.81
C THR A 32 13.63 -10.23 9.15
N GLN A 33 12.58 -10.21 8.34
CA GLN A 33 11.38 -11.00 8.57
C GLN A 33 11.31 -12.18 7.60
N PRO A 34 10.60 -13.25 7.96
CA PRO A 34 10.42 -14.39 7.05
C PRO A 34 9.61 -13.98 5.83
N GLY A 35 10.03 -14.46 4.67
CA GLY A 35 9.29 -14.30 3.42
C GLY A 35 7.99 -15.09 3.41
N VAL A 36 7.15 -14.81 2.42
CA VAL A 36 5.90 -15.55 2.19
C VAL A 36 6.20 -17.01 1.83
N LYS A 37 5.41 -17.94 2.36
CA LYS A 37 5.44 -19.36 2.00
C LYS A 37 4.05 -19.89 1.78
N PHE A 38 3.87 -20.63 0.70
CA PHE A 38 2.66 -21.37 0.43
C PHE A 38 2.78 -22.82 0.86
N HIS A 39 1.72 -23.35 1.44
CA HIS A 39 1.60 -24.75 1.85
C HIS A 39 0.49 -25.39 1.04
N THR A 40 0.76 -26.55 0.45
CA THR A 40 -0.27 -27.33 -0.24
C THR A 40 -1.37 -27.70 0.75
N GLY A 41 -2.60 -27.34 0.42
CA GLY A 41 -3.80 -27.78 1.12
C GLY A 41 -4.46 -28.91 0.36
N MET A 42 -5.33 -28.57 -0.60
CA MET A 42 -6.03 -29.52 -1.47
C MET A 42 -5.74 -29.22 -2.94
N ASN A 43 -5.84 -30.26 -3.78
CA ASN A 43 -5.73 -30.13 -5.23
C ASN A 43 -6.98 -30.71 -5.94
N TYR A 44 -7.27 -30.18 -7.12
CA TYR A 44 -8.47 -30.56 -7.87
C TYR A 44 -8.56 -32.04 -8.24
N VAL A 45 -7.44 -32.66 -8.51
CA VAL A 45 -7.40 -34.04 -9.03
C VAL A 45 -7.79 -35.06 -7.95
N GLU A 46 -7.27 -34.85 -6.74
CA GLU A 46 -7.46 -35.80 -5.62
C GLU A 46 -8.66 -35.43 -4.76
N ASP A 47 -8.87 -34.10 -4.56
CA ASP A 47 -9.81 -33.60 -3.54
C ASP A 47 -11.05 -32.90 -4.14
N GLY A 48 -11.11 -32.73 -5.46
CA GLY A 48 -12.19 -32.00 -6.14
C GLY A 48 -12.27 -30.51 -5.85
N SER A 49 -11.32 -29.98 -5.06
CA SER A 49 -11.19 -28.56 -4.73
C SER A 49 -9.73 -28.16 -4.64
N TYR A 50 -9.48 -26.84 -4.65
CA TYR A 50 -8.12 -26.30 -4.53
C TYR A 50 -8.04 -25.22 -3.46
N TRP A 51 -7.10 -25.34 -2.55
CA TRP A 51 -6.70 -24.27 -1.65
C TRP A 51 -5.27 -24.46 -1.16
N ARG A 52 -4.67 -23.38 -0.74
CA ARG A 52 -3.34 -23.36 -0.12
C ARG A 52 -3.39 -22.60 1.21
N GLY A 53 -2.64 -23.07 2.18
CA GLY A 53 -2.28 -22.27 3.34
C GLY A 53 -1.21 -21.24 2.98
N VAL A 54 -1.14 -20.13 3.70
CA VAL A 54 -0.10 -19.13 3.54
C VAL A 54 0.48 -18.77 4.90
N THR A 55 1.80 -18.69 4.97
CA THR A 55 2.54 -18.04 6.06
C THR A 55 3.16 -16.78 5.50
N LEU A 56 2.85 -15.64 6.10
CA LEU A 56 3.44 -14.36 5.72
C LEU A 56 3.69 -13.51 6.95
N CYS A 57 4.56 -12.54 6.78
CA CYS A 57 4.79 -11.47 7.74
C CYS A 57 3.91 -10.27 7.40
N GLU A 58 3.53 -9.49 8.39
CA GLU A 58 2.65 -8.31 8.19
C GLU A 58 3.23 -7.30 7.20
N HIS A 59 4.57 -7.14 7.18
CA HIS A 59 5.27 -6.22 6.29
C HIS A 59 5.71 -6.90 4.99
N SER A 60 4.76 -7.50 4.28
CA SER A 60 4.99 -8.17 3.00
C SER A 60 4.17 -7.52 1.89
N GLY A 61 4.82 -7.17 0.77
CA GLY A 61 4.15 -6.59 -0.40
C GLY A 61 3.42 -5.28 -0.10
N THR A 62 2.24 -5.14 -0.67
CA THR A 62 1.38 -3.96 -0.48
C THR A 62 0.57 -4.13 0.80
N HIS A 63 0.89 -3.34 1.81
CA HIS A 63 0.27 -3.45 3.14
C HIS A 63 0.09 -2.06 3.80
N ILE A 64 -0.58 -2.04 4.93
CA ILE A 64 -0.79 -0.85 5.76
C ILE A 64 -0.09 -1.08 7.10
N ASP A 65 0.71 -0.10 7.50
CA ASP A 65 1.22 -0.02 8.87
C ASP A 65 0.27 0.84 9.72
N ALA A 66 -0.32 0.23 10.73
CA ALA A 66 -1.10 0.97 11.71
C ALA A 66 -0.21 1.79 12.63
N LEU A 67 -0.75 2.80 13.30
CA LEU A 67 0.00 3.62 14.25
C LEU A 67 0.60 2.80 15.40
N SER A 68 -0.09 1.74 15.82
CA SER A 68 0.38 0.80 16.84
C SER A 68 1.70 0.10 16.49
N HIS A 69 2.08 0.07 15.21
CA HIS A 69 3.39 -0.45 14.80
C HIS A 69 4.57 0.32 15.43
N PHE A 70 4.43 1.64 15.59
CA PHE A 70 5.49 2.50 16.14
C PHE A 70 5.14 3.10 17.50
N PHE A 71 3.87 3.23 17.83
CA PHE A 71 3.40 3.92 19.03
C PHE A 71 2.55 2.97 19.86
N LYS A 72 3.05 2.58 21.03
CA LYS A 72 2.32 1.76 21.98
C LYS A 72 0.97 2.41 22.32
N ASP A 73 -0.06 1.59 22.47
CA ASP A 73 -1.42 2.00 22.85
C ASP A 73 -2.10 2.93 21.79
N SER A 74 -1.62 2.91 20.56
CA SER A 74 -2.23 3.60 19.42
C SER A 74 -3.17 2.68 18.62
N GLU A 75 -3.88 3.27 17.65
CA GLU A 75 -4.89 2.64 16.79
C GLU A 75 -4.29 1.45 16.02
N ASN A 76 -4.94 0.30 16.09
CA ASN A 76 -4.64 -0.90 15.33
C ASN A 76 -5.28 -0.84 13.93
N VAL A 77 -4.89 -1.75 13.03
CA VAL A 77 -5.38 -1.75 11.64
C VAL A 77 -6.89 -1.95 11.54
N ASP A 78 -7.48 -2.75 12.42
CA ASP A 78 -8.92 -3.02 12.49
C ASP A 78 -9.74 -1.86 13.08
N GLU A 79 -9.08 -0.90 13.71
CA GLU A 79 -9.68 0.31 14.26
C GLU A 79 -9.65 1.49 13.27
N ILE A 80 -8.88 1.39 12.17
CA ILE A 80 -8.78 2.45 11.16
C ILE A 80 -10.11 2.61 10.41
N PRO A 81 -10.79 3.77 10.48
CA PRO A 81 -12.01 3.99 9.72
C PRO A 81 -11.77 3.86 8.21
N LEU A 82 -12.50 2.99 7.52
CA LEU A 82 -12.32 2.72 6.09
C LEU A 82 -12.34 3.98 5.21
N LYS A 83 -13.11 4.99 5.58
CA LYS A 83 -13.15 6.25 4.82
C LYS A 83 -11.83 7.03 4.85
N ARG A 84 -10.91 6.77 5.79
CA ARG A 84 -9.54 7.33 5.76
C ARG A 84 -8.68 6.71 4.67
N LEU A 85 -9.07 5.54 4.16
CA LEU A 85 -8.36 4.82 3.09
C LEU A 85 -8.89 5.19 1.70
N ILE A 86 -9.81 6.15 1.61
CA ILE A 86 -10.40 6.65 0.36
C ILE A 86 -10.26 8.17 0.36
N GLY A 87 -9.52 8.68 -0.61
CA GLY A 87 -9.26 10.11 -0.69
C GLY A 87 -8.69 10.51 -2.05
N ARG A 88 -8.46 11.80 -2.22
CA ARG A 88 -7.74 12.31 -3.39
C ARG A 88 -6.28 11.87 -3.32
N GLY A 89 -5.80 11.15 -4.32
CA GLY A 89 -4.40 10.80 -4.44
C GLY A 89 -3.56 12.00 -4.85
N VAL A 90 -2.46 12.25 -4.13
CA VAL A 90 -1.47 13.28 -4.42
C VAL A 90 -0.11 12.62 -4.52
N ASN A 91 0.59 12.80 -5.65
CA ASN A 91 1.89 12.21 -5.88
C ASN A 91 3.00 13.25 -5.82
N ILE A 92 3.85 13.16 -4.80
CA ILE A 92 5.00 14.04 -4.60
C ILE A 92 6.26 13.34 -5.13
N ASP A 93 6.90 13.95 -6.13
CA ASP A 93 8.15 13.45 -6.67
C ASP A 93 9.33 13.77 -5.76
N VAL A 94 9.91 12.72 -5.19
CA VAL A 94 11.13 12.77 -4.36
C VAL A 94 12.23 11.87 -4.92
N THR A 95 12.24 11.68 -6.25
CA THR A 95 13.23 10.83 -6.95
C THR A 95 14.67 11.29 -6.77
N HIS A 96 14.88 12.56 -6.39
CA HIS A 96 16.19 13.13 -6.06
C HIS A 96 16.73 12.63 -4.70
N THR A 97 15.86 12.07 -3.85
CA THR A 97 16.27 11.54 -2.55
C THR A 97 17.15 10.30 -2.74
N PRO A 98 18.37 10.30 -2.21
CA PRO A 98 19.26 9.15 -2.37
C PRO A 98 18.74 7.92 -1.61
N ALA A 99 19.30 6.74 -1.93
CA ALA A 99 19.00 5.53 -1.19
C ALA A 99 19.21 5.73 0.33
N ARG A 100 18.23 5.34 1.15
CA ARG A 100 18.16 5.59 2.59
C ARG A 100 18.08 7.08 2.98
N GLY A 101 17.82 7.97 2.04
CA GLY A 101 17.52 9.37 2.30
C GLY A 101 16.12 9.54 2.89
N VAL A 102 15.84 10.74 3.37
CA VAL A 102 14.59 11.11 4.02
C VAL A 102 13.91 12.21 3.20
N THR A 103 12.62 12.08 2.98
CA THR A 103 11.79 13.16 2.45
C THR A 103 11.70 14.28 3.48
N THR A 104 11.88 15.51 3.04
CA THR A 104 11.93 16.68 3.91
C THR A 104 10.64 17.51 3.84
N VAL A 105 10.45 18.39 4.81
CA VAL A 105 9.37 19.39 4.78
C VAL A 105 9.50 20.31 3.57
N GLU A 106 10.71 20.58 3.14
CA GLU A 106 11.01 21.41 1.96
C GLU A 106 10.53 20.75 0.67
N ASP A 107 10.57 19.41 0.58
CA ASP A 107 10.02 18.68 -0.56
C ASP A 107 8.50 18.86 -0.65
N VAL A 108 7.82 18.77 0.48
CA VAL A 108 6.37 18.99 0.55
C VAL A 108 6.03 20.44 0.20
N LYS A 109 6.73 21.41 0.78
CA LYS A 109 6.52 22.83 0.50
C LYS A 109 6.78 23.20 -0.96
N ARG A 110 7.80 22.61 -1.57
CA ARG A 110 8.07 22.79 -3.00
C ARG A 110 6.87 22.31 -3.83
N PHE A 111 6.36 21.12 -3.54
CA PHE A 111 5.18 20.59 -4.18
C PHE A 111 3.97 21.51 -4.00
N GLU A 112 3.69 21.96 -2.79
CA GLU A 112 2.55 22.84 -2.49
C GLU A 112 2.64 24.19 -3.22
N ASN A 113 3.82 24.76 -3.33
CA ASN A 113 4.06 26.01 -4.07
C ASN A 113 3.75 25.88 -5.57
N GLU A 114 3.97 24.69 -6.15
CA GLU A 114 3.79 24.43 -7.58
C GLU A 114 2.38 23.93 -7.92
N HIS A 115 1.75 23.19 -7.00
CA HIS A 115 0.52 22.42 -7.27
C HIS A 115 -0.65 22.78 -6.34
N GLY A 116 -0.42 23.61 -5.35
CA GLY A 116 -1.40 23.99 -4.32
C GLY A 116 -1.31 23.12 -3.06
N GLU A 117 -1.92 23.62 -2.00
CA GLU A 117 -1.84 23.03 -0.66
C GLU A 117 -2.45 21.63 -0.57
N LEU A 118 -1.84 20.78 0.24
CA LEU A 118 -2.42 19.53 0.68
C LEU A 118 -3.65 19.80 1.56
N LYS A 119 -4.63 18.93 1.46
CA LYS A 119 -5.89 19.05 2.19
C LYS A 119 -6.10 17.88 3.13
N GLU A 120 -6.85 18.13 4.17
CA GLU A 120 -7.32 17.05 5.04
C GLU A 120 -8.04 15.96 4.24
N GLY A 121 -7.65 14.70 4.43
CA GLY A 121 -8.17 13.54 3.72
C GLY A 121 -7.47 13.21 2.40
N ASP A 122 -6.44 13.99 2.00
CA ASP A 122 -5.59 13.60 0.86
C ASP A 122 -4.75 12.38 1.21
N ILE A 123 -4.59 11.49 0.23
CA ILE A 123 -3.67 10.35 0.30
C ILE A 123 -2.39 10.75 -0.41
N VAL A 124 -1.34 10.99 0.36
CA VAL A 124 -0.06 11.47 -0.17
C VAL A 124 0.85 10.29 -0.49
N CYS A 125 1.21 10.16 -1.75
CA CYS A 125 2.16 9.17 -2.24
C CYS A 125 3.51 9.85 -2.52
N PHE A 126 4.59 9.36 -1.91
CA PHE A 126 5.94 9.81 -2.24
C PHE A 126 6.56 8.87 -3.29
N ARG A 127 6.91 9.42 -4.45
CA ARG A 127 7.56 8.68 -5.52
C ARG A 127 9.07 8.77 -5.36
N PHE A 128 9.70 7.71 -4.88
CA PHE A 128 11.15 7.57 -4.83
C PHE A 128 11.71 7.04 -6.16
N GLY A 129 12.97 7.33 -6.47
CA GLY A 129 13.64 6.88 -7.69
C GLY A 129 14.03 5.40 -7.70
N SER A 130 14.07 4.76 -6.54
CA SER A 130 14.36 3.34 -6.43
C SER A 130 13.06 2.55 -6.28
N VAL A 131 12.88 1.59 -7.15
CA VAL A 131 11.63 0.83 -7.31
C VAL A 131 11.68 -0.56 -6.69
N SER A 132 12.67 -0.92 -5.88
CA SER A 132 12.68 -2.25 -5.30
C SER A 132 13.44 -2.32 -3.99
N TYR A 133 12.91 -3.08 -3.05
CA TYR A 133 13.58 -3.53 -1.84
C TYR A 133 14.87 -4.32 -2.12
N THR A 134 15.13 -4.71 -3.38
CA THR A 134 16.34 -5.41 -3.80
C THR A 134 17.61 -4.58 -3.61
N HIS A 135 17.51 -3.27 -3.42
CA HIS A 135 18.65 -2.39 -3.09
C HIS A 135 18.90 -2.25 -1.58
N LEU A 136 18.13 -2.93 -0.74
CA LEU A 136 18.35 -3.00 0.70
C LEU A 136 19.19 -4.20 1.15
N ARG A 137 19.78 -4.93 0.20
CA ARG A 137 20.77 -6.00 0.48
C ARG A 137 22.16 -5.45 0.67
#